data_e5a9295e803e03394d6f1bbef8192ed4
#
_entry.id   e5a9295e803e03394d6f1bbef8192ed4
#
_cell.length_a   1.000
_cell.length_b   1.000
_cell.length_c   1.000
_cell.angle_alpha   90.00
_cell.angle_beta   90.00
_cell.angle_gamma   90.00
#
_symmetry.space_group_name_H-M   'P 1'
#
loop_
_entity.id
_entity.type
_entity.pdbx_description
1 polymer ?
#
loop_
_entity_poly.entity_id
_entity_poly.type
_entity_poly.pdbx_seq_one_letter_code
_entity_poly.pdbx_strand_id
1 'polypeptide(L)'
;MKYTLLIILSILLTFTSCKKDENENPEPDQKSMTNLQISGDFNWSTGLKGNLFVTFDNPNNVSLEYEYASIIDKDGNRIYTTQVNNGMAKFNITLPKDGDFYVLYPITGDTKKITSTGEMLMTLGQTLAPGMKSTRIASDVESCTTCETPIVNGGAEEPQINSNYTIINENLVPGWFTTASDNKIEIWTSGFNGIAAQEGQQFMEINANRVAALYQELCLEPGSTVKWSVWHRGRSGVDVAEVKIGATVETAQYLATMTDGNAEWGYYTGSYTVPEGQETTVFVFESISSTGGQSYGNFIDNFEIECDFDGDGTPDDSDDSDDNGDASFTSYFPSSGKQVLAFEDLWPSLGDFDFNDVVLSNQAIILKNADQELVSASFKVSIDAIGAGLDNGIGMMIYDENGDAISVEAISALSGDASLDPDNSNGIILTDDVFATTQDRYQNNGVGATTDSPDTLYFSITFTAGLAGFTPELYIFRSAERSHEVHRSIFPGTAIMDENLFNTDDDNGNFKTITNLPWGMEIITDGHFKVPIERIEIISAYPQFEAWATSGGTENPTWYNAADETKVVDIFAK
;
A
#
# COMPACT_ATOMS: atom_id res chain seq x y z
N MET A 1 -47.04 -62.62 42.87
CA MET A 1 -45.60 -62.46 42.79
C MET A 1 -45.19 -62.72 41.34
N LYS A 2 -44.88 -61.75 40.56
CA LYS A 2 -44.38 -61.88 39.19
C LYS A 2 -43.02 -61.18 39.15
N TYR A 3 -41.97 -62.01 38.91
CA TYR A 3 -40.60 -61.50 38.69
C TYR A 3 -40.46 -61.07 37.22
N THR A 4 -40.14 -59.83 36.99
CA THR A 4 -39.80 -59.31 35.66
C THR A 4 -38.29 -59.38 35.51
N LEU A 5 -37.83 -60.16 34.53
CA LEU A 5 -36.39 -60.36 34.18
C LEU A 5 -35.96 -59.21 33.26
N LEU A 6 -35.00 -58.42 33.70
CA LEU A 6 -34.41 -57.34 32.90
C LEU A 6 -33.22 -57.93 32.11
N ILE A 7 -33.34 -58.00 30.80
CA ILE A 7 -32.29 -58.42 29.90
C ILE A 7 -31.48 -57.16 29.52
N ILE A 8 -30.24 -57.09 30.01
CA ILE A 8 -29.28 -56.06 29.58
C ILE A 8 -28.62 -56.53 28.28
N LEU A 9 -28.90 -55.86 27.16
CA LEU A 9 -28.29 -56.11 25.86
C LEU A 9 -27.00 -55.26 25.79
N SER A 10 -25.83 -55.88 26.02
CA SER A 10 -24.52 -55.27 25.80
C SER A 10 -24.21 -55.28 24.29
N ILE A 11 -24.21 -54.11 23.67
CA ILE A 11 -23.75 -53.95 22.31
C ILE A 11 -22.24 -53.90 22.32
N LEU A 12 -21.62 -54.95 21.81
CA LEU A 12 -20.16 -55.05 21.57
C LEU A 12 -19.89 -54.27 20.25
N LEU A 13 -19.37 -53.06 20.35
CA LEU A 13 -18.79 -52.36 19.20
C LEU A 13 -17.45 -53.01 18.87
N THR A 14 -17.43 -53.82 17.83
CA THR A 14 -16.18 -54.32 17.23
C THR A 14 -15.63 -53.20 16.33
N PHE A 15 -14.54 -52.60 16.80
CA PHE A 15 -13.71 -51.77 15.92
C PHE A 15 -13.03 -52.71 14.92
N THR A 16 -13.48 -52.71 13.68
CA THR A 16 -12.72 -53.30 12.58
C THR A 16 -11.61 -52.33 12.21
N SER A 17 -10.41 -52.60 12.74
CA SER A 17 -9.18 -52.00 12.22
C SER A 17 -9.05 -52.38 10.77
N CYS A 18 -9.16 -51.42 9.85
CA CYS A 18 -8.75 -51.60 8.48
C CYS A 18 -7.25 -51.88 8.45
N LYS A 19 -6.89 -53.11 8.13
CA LYS A 19 -5.52 -53.42 7.74
C LYS A 19 -5.26 -52.70 6.42
N LYS A 20 -4.25 -51.83 6.43
CA LYS A 20 -3.69 -51.24 5.23
C LYS A 20 -3.16 -52.36 4.35
N ASP A 21 -3.66 -52.50 3.14
CA ASP A 21 -3.14 -53.45 2.16
C ASP A 21 -1.71 -53.02 1.76
N GLU A 22 -0.72 -53.85 2.05
CA GLU A 22 0.70 -53.61 1.73
C GLU A 22 1.06 -53.83 0.24
N ASN A 23 0.19 -53.47 -0.70
CA ASN A 23 0.45 -53.59 -2.12
C ASN A 23 -0.05 -52.39 -2.93
N GLU A 24 0.11 -51.18 -2.41
CA GLU A 24 0.07 -50.03 -3.28
C GLU A 24 1.49 -49.76 -3.79
N ASN A 25 1.64 -49.75 -5.14
CA ASN A 25 2.83 -49.15 -5.77
C ASN A 25 3.05 -47.77 -5.12
N PRO A 26 4.28 -47.40 -4.75
CA PRO A 26 4.52 -46.08 -4.26
C PRO A 26 4.04 -45.11 -5.33
N GLU A 27 2.98 -44.36 -5.02
CA GLU A 27 2.67 -43.17 -5.80
C GLU A 27 3.95 -42.33 -5.88
N PRO A 28 4.23 -41.69 -7.02
CA PRO A 28 5.40 -40.80 -7.14
C PRO A 28 5.33 -39.80 -5.98
N ASP A 29 6.43 -39.66 -5.25
CA ASP A 29 6.59 -38.83 -4.04
C ASP A 29 5.67 -37.62 -4.09
N GLN A 30 4.56 -37.69 -3.36
CA GLN A 30 3.62 -36.60 -3.28
C GLN A 30 4.35 -35.50 -2.53
N LYS A 31 4.61 -34.39 -3.19
CA LYS A 31 5.23 -33.22 -2.58
C LYS A 31 4.37 -32.79 -1.39
N SER A 32 4.98 -32.63 -0.22
CA SER A 32 4.30 -32.17 0.99
C SER A 32 5.18 -31.19 1.73
N MET A 33 4.58 -30.21 2.36
CA MET A 33 5.25 -29.22 3.20
C MET A 33 6.08 -29.89 4.30
N THR A 34 5.57 -30.95 4.91
CA THR A 34 6.27 -31.65 6.00
C THR A 34 7.58 -32.31 5.57
N ASN A 35 7.83 -32.50 4.28
CA ASN A 35 9.07 -33.03 3.74
C ASN A 35 10.15 -31.98 3.52
N LEU A 36 9.80 -30.68 3.63
CA LEU A 36 10.72 -29.59 3.40
C LEU A 36 11.73 -29.43 4.55
N GLN A 37 12.94 -29.09 4.20
CA GLN A 37 13.99 -28.66 5.12
C GLN A 37 14.36 -27.22 4.78
N ILE A 38 13.97 -26.29 5.63
CA ILE A 38 14.08 -24.86 5.39
C ILE A 38 15.19 -24.29 6.28
N SER A 39 15.96 -23.33 5.75
CA SER A 39 16.98 -22.64 6.55
C SER A 39 16.37 -21.95 7.76
N GLY A 40 17.02 -22.06 8.92
CA GLY A 40 16.50 -21.50 10.18
C GLY A 40 16.41 -19.98 10.22
N ASP A 41 17.10 -19.30 9.32
CA ASP A 41 17.10 -17.84 9.13
C ASP A 41 16.14 -17.35 8.02
N PHE A 42 15.42 -18.27 7.36
CA PHE A 42 14.43 -17.91 6.37
C PHE A 42 13.18 -17.29 7.03
N ASN A 43 12.80 -16.09 6.60
CA ASN A 43 11.76 -15.29 7.27
C ASN A 43 10.36 -15.38 6.64
N TRP A 44 10.20 -16.26 5.62
CA TRP A 44 8.92 -16.49 4.94
C TRP A 44 8.26 -15.23 4.36
N SER A 45 9.09 -14.30 3.83
CA SER A 45 8.67 -13.07 3.16
C SER A 45 9.19 -13.01 1.74
N THR A 46 8.33 -12.58 0.81
CA THR A 46 8.72 -12.30 -0.58
C THR A 46 9.26 -10.89 -0.76
N GLY A 47 9.14 -10.01 0.24
CA GLY A 47 9.56 -8.62 0.16
C GLY A 47 11.06 -8.39 0.29
N LEU A 48 11.54 -7.33 -0.34
CA LEU A 48 12.82 -6.70 -0.06
C LEU A 48 12.61 -5.68 1.07
N LYS A 49 13.12 -5.99 2.27
CA LYS A 49 12.85 -5.19 3.48
C LYS A 49 14.11 -4.73 4.17
N GLY A 50 14.06 -3.55 4.77
CA GLY A 50 15.08 -3.02 5.65
C GLY A 50 15.46 -1.58 5.35
N ASN A 51 16.45 -1.09 6.09
CA ASN A 51 17.00 0.25 5.86
C ASN A 51 17.92 0.24 4.63
N LEU A 52 17.73 1.22 3.76
CA LEU A 52 18.61 1.55 2.65
C LEU A 52 19.30 2.88 2.96
N PHE A 53 20.62 2.86 3.07
CA PHE A 53 21.45 4.03 3.31
C PHE A 53 22.14 4.42 2.01
N VAL A 54 21.75 5.54 1.42
CA VAL A 54 22.29 6.01 0.15
C VAL A 54 23.28 7.14 0.42
N THR A 55 24.55 6.90 0.16
CA THR A 55 25.60 7.93 0.21
C THR A 55 25.79 8.51 -1.18
N PHE A 56 25.75 9.83 -1.30
CA PHE A 56 25.93 10.56 -2.55
C PHE A 56 27.40 10.97 -2.72
N ASP A 57 28.08 10.35 -3.69
CA ASP A 57 29.40 10.80 -4.16
C ASP A 57 29.20 11.96 -5.14
N ASN A 58 29.58 13.15 -4.69
CA ASN A 58 29.30 14.41 -5.38
C ASN A 58 30.57 15.08 -5.90
N PRO A 59 31.18 14.57 -6.99
CA PRO A 59 32.42 15.11 -7.56
C PRO A 59 32.28 16.54 -8.10
N ASN A 60 31.06 17.01 -8.35
CA ASN A 60 30.77 18.31 -8.93
C ASN A 60 30.39 19.37 -7.91
N ASN A 61 30.46 19.08 -6.59
CA ASN A 61 30.11 19.97 -5.49
C ASN A 61 28.70 20.62 -5.64
N VAL A 62 27.72 19.84 -6.08
CA VAL A 62 26.31 20.26 -6.02
C VAL A 62 25.95 20.45 -4.55
N SER A 63 25.21 21.50 -4.20
CA SER A 63 24.75 21.67 -2.83
C SER A 63 23.83 20.51 -2.46
N LEU A 64 24.16 19.80 -1.36
CA LEU A 64 23.33 18.74 -0.79
C LEU A 64 22.63 19.22 0.50
N GLU A 65 22.76 20.50 0.85
CA GLU A 65 22.03 21.07 1.97
C GLU A 65 20.56 21.28 1.58
N TYR A 66 19.65 20.72 2.38
CA TYR A 66 18.20 20.80 2.24
C TYR A 66 17.61 20.07 1.00
N GLU A 67 18.33 19.11 0.47
CA GLU A 67 17.87 18.37 -0.70
C GLU A 67 17.20 17.07 -0.30
N TYR A 68 16.37 16.55 -1.22
CA TYR A 68 15.62 15.32 -1.04
C TYR A 68 16.11 14.26 -2.02
N ALA A 69 16.01 13.00 -1.63
CA ALA A 69 16.13 11.86 -2.52
C ALA A 69 14.83 11.06 -2.48
N SER A 70 14.48 10.46 -3.60
CA SER A 70 13.25 9.68 -3.72
C SER A 70 13.55 8.26 -4.17
N ILE A 71 12.67 7.33 -3.79
CA ILE A 71 12.56 6.04 -4.45
C ILE A 71 11.47 6.19 -5.51
N ILE A 72 11.75 5.71 -6.70
CA ILE A 72 10.81 5.69 -7.82
C ILE A 72 10.68 4.28 -8.37
N ASP A 73 9.53 3.98 -8.97
CA ASP A 73 9.31 2.76 -9.73
C ASP A 73 9.92 2.83 -11.15
N LYS A 74 9.72 1.78 -11.95
CA LYS A 74 10.18 1.72 -13.36
C LYS A 74 9.57 2.78 -14.27
N ASP A 75 8.42 3.34 -13.89
CA ASP A 75 7.66 4.32 -14.67
C ASP A 75 7.96 5.77 -14.24
N GLY A 76 8.77 5.91 -13.17
CA GLY A 76 9.21 7.20 -12.64
C GLY A 76 8.32 7.76 -11.53
N ASN A 77 7.30 7.00 -11.08
CA ASN A 77 6.45 7.42 -9.98
C ASN A 77 7.23 7.41 -8.68
N ARG A 78 7.07 8.45 -7.89
CA ARG A 78 7.71 8.56 -6.57
C ARG A 78 6.89 7.79 -5.55
N ILE A 79 7.54 6.86 -4.85
CA ILE A 79 6.90 6.00 -3.83
C ILE A 79 7.43 6.26 -2.42
N TYR A 80 8.53 6.98 -2.29
CA TYR A 80 9.09 7.36 -1.00
C TYR A 80 10.06 8.53 -1.19
N THR A 81 9.94 9.58 -0.38
CA THR A 81 10.88 10.71 -0.37
C THR A 81 11.43 10.91 1.02
N THR A 82 12.74 11.18 1.12
CA THR A 82 13.43 11.47 2.38
C THR A 82 14.46 12.56 2.18
N GLN A 83 14.77 13.28 3.26
CA GLN A 83 15.78 14.33 3.23
C GLN A 83 17.20 13.76 3.12
N VAL A 84 18.06 14.47 2.40
CA VAL A 84 19.50 14.18 2.33
C VAL A 84 20.22 14.96 3.41
N ASN A 85 20.71 14.26 4.43
CA ASN A 85 21.45 14.84 5.55
C ASN A 85 22.93 14.48 5.46
N ASN A 86 23.82 15.47 5.44
CA ASN A 86 25.27 15.25 5.32
C ASN A 86 25.67 14.34 4.14
N GLY A 87 25.00 14.48 2.99
CA GLY A 87 25.27 13.69 1.80
C GLY A 87 24.77 12.25 1.86
N MET A 88 23.84 11.94 2.75
CA MET A 88 23.25 10.61 2.90
C MET A 88 21.73 10.70 3.04
N ALA A 89 21.00 9.81 2.36
CA ALA A 89 19.59 9.57 2.53
C ALA A 89 19.34 8.20 3.20
N LYS A 90 18.38 8.12 4.12
CA LYS A 90 17.96 6.88 4.77
C LYS A 90 16.51 6.58 4.39
N PHE A 91 16.27 5.41 3.84
CA PHE A 91 14.93 4.89 3.55
C PHE A 91 14.70 3.62 4.33
N ASN A 92 13.54 3.48 4.95
CA ASN A 92 13.05 2.20 5.49
C ASN A 92 12.07 1.65 4.46
N ILE A 93 12.47 0.60 3.76
CA ILE A 93 11.73 0.09 2.60
C ILE A 93 11.12 -1.28 2.84
N THR A 94 9.95 -1.49 2.23
CA THR A 94 9.33 -2.79 2.01
C THR A 94 8.82 -2.79 0.56
N LEU A 95 9.53 -3.46 -0.32
CA LEU A 95 9.29 -3.46 -1.76
C LEU A 95 9.06 -4.88 -2.28
N PRO A 96 8.17 -5.12 -3.25
CA PRO A 96 8.08 -6.40 -3.94
C PRO A 96 9.39 -6.71 -4.68
N LYS A 97 9.82 -7.98 -4.66
CA LYS A 97 11.08 -8.39 -5.33
C LYS A 97 10.99 -8.44 -6.84
N ASP A 98 9.79 -8.47 -7.40
CA ASP A 98 9.54 -8.49 -8.84
C ASP A 98 9.48 -7.09 -9.47
N GLY A 99 9.42 -6.03 -8.66
CA GLY A 99 9.43 -4.66 -9.13
C GLY A 99 10.83 -4.12 -9.45
N ASP A 100 10.90 -3.16 -10.35
CA ASP A 100 12.09 -2.40 -10.66
C ASP A 100 12.02 -1.03 -9.98
N PHE A 101 12.80 -0.86 -8.92
CA PHE A 101 12.83 0.36 -8.12
C PHE A 101 14.20 1.03 -8.18
N TYR A 102 14.21 2.35 -8.13
CA TYR A 102 15.41 3.16 -8.27
C TYR A 102 15.44 4.26 -7.21
N VAL A 103 16.62 4.57 -6.70
CA VAL A 103 16.86 5.84 -6.01
C VAL A 103 17.01 6.91 -7.08
N LEU A 104 16.28 8.01 -6.94
CA LEU A 104 16.36 9.22 -7.74
C LEU A 104 16.96 10.35 -6.90
N TYR A 105 17.95 11.05 -7.43
CA TYR A 105 18.40 12.34 -6.93
C TYR A 105 17.84 13.46 -7.84
N PRO A 106 16.78 14.18 -7.42
CA PRO A 106 16.01 15.01 -8.34
C PRO A 106 16.78 16.15 -9.01
N ILE A 107 17.77 16.74 -8.31
CA ILE A 107 18.53 17.90 -8.80
C ILE A 107 19.35 17.57 -10.04
N THR A 108 19.96 16.39 -10.08
CA THR A 108 20.75 15.95 -11.22
C THR A 108 19.98 15.02 -12.15
N GLY A 109 18.83 14.49 -11.69
CA GLY A 109 18.06 13.46 -12.39
C GLY A 109 18.77 12.09 -12.42
N ASP A 110 19.84 11.92 -11.65
CA ASP A 110 20.53 10.64 -11.58
C ASP A 110 19.68 9.58 -10.89
N THR A 111 19.69 8.36 -11.44
CA THR A 111 18.99 7.21 -10.86
C THR A 111 19.91 6.03 -10.64
N LYS A 112 19.63 5.22 -9.60
CA LYS A 112 20.33 3.97 -9.33
C LYS A 112 19.37 2.88 -8.87
N LYS A 113 19.37 1.74 -9.58
CA LYS A 113 18.49 0.61 -9.28
C LYS A 113 18.77 0.03 -7.88
N ILE A 114 17.71 -0.23 -7.14
CA ILE A 114 17.74 -0.89 -5.83
C ILE A 114 17.78 -2.40 -6.08
N THR A 115 18.80 -3.08 -5.55
CA THR A 115 18.95 -4.55 -5.68
C THR A 115 19.04 -5.24 -4.33
N SER A 116 19.30 -4.47 -3.28
CA SER A 116 19.40 -4.95 -1.90
C SER A 116 19.20 -3.79 -0.93
N THR A 117 18.91 -4.09 0.31
CA THR A 117 18.96 -3.14 1.42
C THR A 117 20.40 -2.96 1.94
N GLY A 118 20.61 -2.04 2.87
CA GLY A 118 21.91 -1.71 3.41
C GLY A 118 22.56 -0.52 2.71
N GLU A 119 23.86 -0.56 2.53
CA GLU A 119 24.64 0.57 2.01
C GLU A 119 24.61 0.64 0.48
N MET A 120 24.32 1.83 -0.06
CA MET A 120 24.36 2.14 -1.49
C MET A 120 25.18 3.41 -1.72
N LEU A 121 26.18 3.35 -2.60
CA LEU A 121 26.89 4.53 -3.08
C LEU A 121 26.29 4.98 -4.42
N MET A 122 25.87 6.23 -4.53
CA MET A 122 25.36 6.84 -5.78
C MET A 122 26.24 8.02 -6.17
N THR A 123 26.86 7.95 -7.36
CA THR A 123 27.69 9.04 -7.89
C THR A 123 26.84 9.98 -8.72
N LEU A 124 26.83 11.27 -8.38
CA LEU A 124 26.02 12.29 -9.03
C LEU A 124 26.72 12.85 -10.29
N GLY A 125 25.91 13.17 -11.30
CA GLY A 125 26.37 13.73 -12.58
C GLY A 125 26.88 12.67 -13.57
N GLN A 126 26.60 11.40 -13.34
CA GLN A 126 26.85 10.31 -14.28
C GLN A 126 25.55 9.81 -14.90
N THR A 127 25.24 10.39 -16.06
CA THR A 127 24.26 9.92 -17.05
C THR A 127 22.84 9.59 -16.56
N LEU A 128 21.94 10.41 -17.03
CA LEU A 128 20.51 10.08 -17.17
C LEU A 128 20.37 8.67 -17.74
N ALA A 129 19.64 7.80 -17.07
CA ALA A 129 19.24 6.53 -17.63
C ALA A 129 18.56 6.79 -18.98
N PRO A 130 18.92 6.07 -20.07
CA PRO A 130 18.31 6.30 -21.36
C PRO A 130 16.86 5.79 -21.27
N GLY A 131 15.91 6.72 -21.22
CA GLY A 131 14.51 6.36 -21.30
C GLY A 131 13.54 7.12 -20.42
N MET A 132 13.98 7.99 -19.50
CA MET A 132 13.04 8.94 -18.88
C MET A 132 12.64 9.99 -19.91
N LYS A 133 11.80 9.57 -20.83
CA LYS A 133 10.85 10.46 -21.47
C LYS A 133 9.71 10.61 -20.47
N SER A 134 9.16 11.80 -20.33
CA SER A 134 7.79 12.00 -19.88
C SER A 134 6.92 11.00 -20.66
N THR A 135 6.76 9.80 -20.12
CA THR A 135 5.90 8.82 -20.73
C THR A 135 4.50 9.13 -20.23
N ARG A 136 3.62 9.47 -21.17
CA ARG A 136 2.22 9.13 -21.03
C ARG A 136 2.16 7.80 -20.30
N ILE A 137 1.40 7.69 -19.23
CA ILE A 137 0.94 6.40 -18.75
C ILE A 137 0.13 5.83 -19.90
N ALA A 138 0.77 5.07 -20.77
CA ALA A 138 0.10 4.42 -21.88
C ALA A 138 -0.48 3.13 -21.34
N SER A 139 -1.77 3.05 -21.32
CA SER A 139 -2.71 1.92 -21.47
C SER A 139 -2.17 0.46 -21.38
N ASP A 140 -1.27 0.16 -20.48
CA ASP A 140 -0.99 -1.19 -20.01
C ASP A 140 -1.06 -1.18 -18.46
N VAL A 141 -2.03 -0.46 -17.89
CA VAL A 141 -2.26 -0.42 -16.45
C VAL A 141 -3.02 -1.68 -16.09
N GLU A 142 -2.32 -2.65 -15.50
CA GLU A 142 -2.96 -3.54 -14.56
C GLU A 142 -3.66 -2.67 -13.51
N SER A 143 -4.90 -2.98 -13.18
CA SER A 143 -5.85 -2.19 -12.39
C SER A 143 -5.21 -1.35 -11.28
N CYS A 144 -5.58 -0.06 -11.19
CA CYS A 144 -5.22 0.81 -10.07
C CYS A 144 -5.74 0.21 -8.76
N THR A 145 -4.84 -0.23 -7.90
CA THR A 145 -5.18 -0.97 -6.68
C THR A 145 -4.86 -0.19 -5.40
N THR A 146 -4.45 1.08 -5.55
CA THR A 146 -4.13 1.96 -4.44
C THR A 146 -4.70 3.34 -4.68
N CYS A 147 -5.05 4.04 -3.61
CA CYS A 147 -5.36 5.46 -3.67
C CYS A 147 -4.08 6.34 -3.63
N GLU A 148 -2.92 5.74 -3.84
CA GLU A 148 -1.67 6.51 -3.94
C GLU A 148 -1.80 7.54 -5.06
N THR A 149 -1.75 8.81 -4.70
CA THR A 149 -2.00 9.89 -5.63
C THR A 149 -0.70 10.41 -6.21
N PRO A 150 -0.37 10.02 -7.39
CA PRO A 150 0.75 10.64 -8.07
C PRO A 150 0.30 11.93 -8.75
N ILE A 151 -0.05 12.97 -7.97
CA ILE A 151 -0.03 14.30 -8.55
C ILE A 151 1.41 14.62 -8.90
N VAL A 152 1.67 14.72 -10.16
CA VAL A 152 2.99 15.08 -10.66
C VAL A 152 3.00 16.58 -10.93
N ASN A 153 3.90 17.30 -10.21
CA ASN A 153 4.11 18.72 -10.51
C ASN A 153 2.83 19.59 -10.34
N GLY A 154 2.08 19.37 -9.24
CA GLY A 154 0.83 20.12 -8.97
C GLY A 154 1.02 21.63 -8.83
N GLY A 155 2.16 22.07 -8.28
CA GLY A 155 2.58 23.47 -8.17
C GLY A 155 3.31 24.01 -9.41
N ALA A 156 3.37 23.28 -10.55
CA ALA A 156 3.98 23.73 -11.80
C ALA A 156 5.49 24.07 -11.73
N GLU A 157 6.22 23.50 -10.78
CA GLU A 157 7.63 23.82 -10.53
C GLU A 157 8.60 23.17 -11.53
N GLU A 158 8.13 22.23 -12.32
CA GLU A 158 8.92 21.54 -13.35
C GLU A 158 8.30 21.73 -14.77
N PRO A 159 9.12 22.10 -15.79
CA PRO A 159 10.54 22.46 -15.68
C PRO A 159 10.71 23.83 -15.04
N GLN A 160 11.77 24.02 -14.27
CA GLN A 160 12.12 25.35 -13.78
C GLN A 160 12.44 26.27 -14.96
N ILE A 161 11.72 27.39 -15.06
CA ILE A 161 11.93 28.39 -16.13
C ILE A 161 12.79 29.54 -15.62
N ASN A 162 13.67 30.05 -16.49
CA ASN A 162 14.55 31.19 -16.19
C ASN A 162 14.07 32.50 -16.83
N SER A 163 12.81 32.54 -17.31
CA SER A 163 12.17 33.69 -17.93
C SER A 163 10.91 34.07 -17.15
N ASN A 164 10.37 35.24 -17.37
CA ASN A 164 9.14 35.69 -16.73
C ASN A 164 7.94 34.75 -16.99
N TYR A 165 7.88 34.17 -18.18
CA TYR A 165 6.95 33.12 -18.57
C TYR A 165 7.53 32.34 -19.76
N THR A 166 6.99 31.14 -19.99
CA THR A 166 7.35 30.37 -21.17
C THR A 166 6.16 29.55 -21.67
N ILE A 167 6.08 29.36 -23.00
CA ILE A 167 5.08 28.51 -23.64
C ILE A 167 5.82 27.36 -24.29
N ILE A 168 5.64 26.16 -23.71
CA ILE A 168 6.42 24.96 -24.08
C ILE A 168 5.49 23.82 -24.48
N ASN A 169 6.06 22.78 -25.08
CA ASN A 169 5.31 21.57 -25.41
C ASN A 169 4.96 20.80 -24.14
N GLU A 170 3.75 20.25 -24.05
CA GLU A 170 3.28 19.46 -22.90
C GLU A 170 4.24 18.32 -22.52
N ASN A 171 4.92 17.71 -23.49
CA ASN A 171 5.91 16.66 -23.23
C ASN A 171 7.12 17.12 -22.37
N LEU A 172 7.27 18.41 -22.14
CA LEU A 172 8.31 19.00 -21.29
C LEU A 172 7.79 19.42 -19.91
N VAL A 173 6.50 19.24 -19.66
CA VAL A 173 5.85 19.58 -18.38
C VAL A 173 5.39 18.28 -17.72
N PRO A 174 6.14 17.76 -16.73
CA PRO A 174 5.82 16.49 -16.11
C PRO A 174 4.38 16.45 -15.57
N GLY A 175 3.67 15.36 -15.84
CA GLY A 175 2.32 15.10 -15.34
C GLY A 175 1.18 15.86 -16.04
N TRP A 176 1.46 16.96 -16.75
CA TRP A 176 0.44 17.82 -17.33
C TRP A 176 0.27 17.65 -18.83
N PHE A 177 -0.99 17.61 -19.25
CA PHE A 177 -1.41 17.53 -20.65
C PHE A 177 -2.39 18.67 -20.97
N THR A 178 -2.54 18.98 -22.26
CA THR A 178 -3.48 20.00 -22.73
C THR A 178 -4.36 19.49 -23.86
N THR A 179 -5.61 19.97 -23.90
CA THR A 179 -6.52 19.75 -25.05
C THR A 179 -6.25 20.73 -26.20
N ALA A 180 -5.30 21.65 -26.03
CA ALA A 180 -4.94 22.60 -27.08
C ALA A 180 -4.33 21.89 -28.29
N SER A 181 -4.81 22.24 -29.51
CA SER A 181 -4.38 21.58 -30.75
C SER A 181 -2.90 21.80 -31.11
N ASP A 182 -2.20 22.69 -30.44
CA ASP A 182 -0.77 22.95 -30.59
C ASP A 182 0.09 22.28 -29.49
N ASN A 183 -0.53 21.55 -28.56
CA ASN A 183 0.10 20.86 -27.45
C ASN A 183 1.01 21.78 -26.61
N LYS A 184 0.56 23.00 -26.31
CA LYS A 184 1.34 23.99 -25.56
C LYS A 184 0.72 24.28 -24.20
N ILE A 185 1.59 24.36 -23.20
CA ILE A 185 1.31 24.76 -21.81
C ILE A 185 2.11 26.03 -21.53
N GLU A 186 1.51 26.98 -20.83
CA GLU A 186 2.15 28.24 -20.41
C GLU A 186 2.44 28.18 -18.90
N ILE A 187 3.72 28.41 -18.55
CA ILE A 187 4.22 28.47 -17.16
C ILE A 187 4.69 29.90 -16.90
N TRP A 188 4.34 30.41 -15.72
CA TRP A 188 4.68 31.75 -15.23
C TRP A 188 5.59 31.67 -14.02
N THR A 189 6.53 32.63 -13.91
CA THR A 189 7.36 32.79 -12.72
C THR A 189 6.67 33.74 -11.72
N SER A 190 6.69 33.36 -10.45
CA SER A 190 6.21 34.12 -9.30
C SER A 190 6.80 35.52 -9.28
N GLY A 191 5.94 36.54 -9.08
CA GLY A 191 6.31 37.94 -9.07
C GLY A 191 6.24 38.64 -10.43
N PHE A 192 6.13 37.92 -11.53
CA PHE A 192 5.94 38.55 -12.84
C PHE A 192 4.57 39.24 -12.92
N ASN A 193 4.57 40.46 -13.46
CA ASN A 193 3.40 41.38 -13.46
C ASN A 193 2.78 41.61 -12.07
N GLY A 194 3.54 41.39 -10.99
CA GLY A 194 3.09 41.54 -9.60
C GLY A 194 2.23 40.39 -9.10
N ILE A 195 2.21 39.24 -9.78
CA ILE A 195 1.45 38.07 -9.40
C ILE A 195 2.42 37.09 -8.71
N ALA A 196 2.21 36.83 -7.41
CA ALA A 196 2.93 35.79 -6.70
C ALA A 196 2.25 34.43 -6.97
N ALA A 197 3.04 33.36 -7.08
CA ALA A 197 2.53 31.99 -7.01
C ALA A 197 1.85 31.75 -5.67
N GLN A 198 0.93 30.83 -5.62
CA GLN A 198 0.29 30.40 -4.39
C GLN A 198 1.22 29.43 -3.63
N GLU A 199 1.91 28.57 -4.38
CA GLU A 199 2.92 27.65 -3.88
C GLU A 199 4.19 27.81 -4.72
N GLY A 200 5.37 27.59 -4.14
CA GLY A 200 6.64 27.57 -4.86
C GLY A 200 7.01 28.87 -5.59
N GLN A 201 7.54 28.73 -6.81
CA GLN A 201 8.09 29.80 -7.61
C GLN A 201 7.41 29.95 -8.99
N GLN A 202 6.50 29.07 -9.34
CA GLN A 202 5.86 29.03 -10.65
C GLN A 202 4.36 28.74 -10.52
N PHE A 203 3.61 28.95 -11.57
CA PHE A 203 2.20 28.58 -11.73
C PHE A 203 1.85 28.47 -13.22
N MET A 204 0.71 27.87 -13.55
CA MET A 204 0.30 27.64 -14.94
C MET A 204 -0.84 28.54 -15.38
N GLU A 205 -0.91 28.77 -16.69
CA GLU A 205 -2.05 29.37 -17.37
C GLU A 205 -2.74 28.33 -18.26
N ILE A 206 -4.05 28.12 -18.06
CA ILE A 206 -4.83 27.12 -18.81
C ILE A 206 -4.85 27.51 -20.32
N ASN A 207 -5.03 28.79 -20.61
CA ASN A 207 -5.07 29.31 -21.99
C ASN A 207 -3.69 29.79 -22.43
N ALA A 208 -2.84 28.91 -22.90
CA ALA A 208 -1.54 29.33 -23.48
C ALA A 208 -1.75 30.16 -24.78
N ASN A 209 -1.84 29.49 -25.93
CA ASN A 209 -2.12 30.13 -27.21
C ASN A 209 -3.61 30.06 -27.61
N ARG A 210 -4.39 29.22 -26.93
CA ARG A 210 -5.77 28.87 -27.30
C ARG A 210 -6.59 28.54 -26.04
N VAL A 211 -7.91 28.68 -26.17
CA VAL A 211 -8.83 28.13 -25.17
C VAL A 211 -8.65 26.62 -25.13
N ALA A 212 -8.40 26.10 -23.96
CA ALA A 212 -8.09 24.68 -23.73
C ALA A 212 -8.49 24.21 -22.32
N ALA A 213 -8.22 22.97 -22.04
CA ALA A 213 -8.13 22.43 -20.69
C ALA A 213 -6.71 21.94 -20.43
N LEU A 214 -6.26 22.05 -19.19
CA LEU A 214 -5.13 21.31 -18.65
C LEU A 214 -5.67 20.12 -17.88
N TYR A 215 -4.97 18.97 -17.93
CA TYR A 215 -5.41 17.77 -17.21
C TYR A 215 -4.24 16.88 -16.80
N GLN A 216 -4.50 16.05 -15.79
CA GLN A 216 -3.65 14.94 -15.38
C GLN A 216 -4.44 13.63 -15.45
N GLU A 217 -3.75 12.57 -15.84
CA GLU A 217 -4.25 11.19 -15.78
C GLU A 217 -3.71 10.54 -14.52
N LEU A 218 -4.60 10.04 -13.66
CA LEU A 218 -4.29 9.50 -12.35
C LEU A 218 -4.71 8.04 -12.26
N CYS A 219 -3.95 7.26 -11.54
CA CYS A 219 -4.32 5.91 -11.16
C CYS A 219 -4.90 5.96 -9.74
N LEU A 220 -6.21 5.93 -9.63
CA LEU A 220 -6.93 5.90 -8.36
C LEU A 220 -7.72 4.60 -8.26
N GLU A 221 -7.74 4.00 -7.08
CA GLU A 221 -8.44 2.74 -6.83
C GLU A 221 -9.95 2.91 -7.04
N PRO A 222 -10.61 2.06 -7.88
CA PRO A 222 -12.06 2.04 -7.97
C PRO A 222 -12.71 1.84 -6.61
N GLY A 223 -13.73 2.65 -6.30
CA GLY A 223 -14.41 2.65 -5.00
C GLY A 223 -13.78 3.58 -3.95
N SER A 224 -12.53 4.01 -4.12
CA SER A 224 -11.91 4.96 -3.18
C SER A 224 -12.50 6.37 -3.31
N THR A 225 -12.46 7.12 -2.21
CA THR A 225 -12.80 8.54 -2.19
C THR A 225 -11.53 9.37 -2.08
N VAL A 226 -11.48 10.46 -2.83
CA VAL A 226 -10.38 11.43 -2.78
C VAL A 226 -10.94 12.83 -2.57
N LYS A 227 -10.22 13.63 -1.83
CA LYS A 227 -10.41 15.06 -1.75
C LYS A 227 -9.42 15.74 -2.68
N TRP A 228 -9.87 16.72 -3.44
CA TRP A 228 -9.03 17.51 -4.32
C TRP A 228 -9.05 18.98 -3.91
N SER A 229 -7.95 19.67 -4.19
CA SER A 229 -7.87 21.12 -4.05
C SER A 229 -7.06 21.76 -5.16
N VAL A 230 -7.35 23.02 -5.46
CA VAL A 230 -6.63 23.83 -6.44
C VAL A 230 -6.85 25.31 -6.16
N TRP A 231 -5.85 26.13 -6.49
CA TRP A 231 -5.97 27.58 -6.49
C TRP A 231 -6.20 28.08 -7.91
N HIS A 232 -7.14 29.03 -8.05
CA HIS A 232 -7.48 29.66 -9.33
C HIS A 232 -7.44 31.19 -9.23
N ARG A 233 -7.08 31.85 -10.32
CA ARG A 233 -7.03 33.30 -10.40
C ARG A 233 -7.28 33.78 -11.82
N GLY A 234 -8.01 34.87 -11.97
CA GLY A 234 -8.11 35.58 -13.24
C GLY A 234 -6.85 36.38 -13.58
N ARG A 235 -6.48 36.44 -14.86
CA ARG A 235 -5.28 37.18 -15.32
C ARG A 235 -5.51 38.67 -15.49
N SER A 236 -6.56 39.07 -16.22
CA SER A 236 -6.83 40.46 -16.60
C SER A 236 -8.15 41.01 -16.09
N GLY A 237 -8.90 40.24 -15.37
CA GLY A 237 -10.22 40.50 -14.82
C GLY A 237 -10.82 39.24 -14.27
N VAL A 238 -12.14 39.10 -14.36
CA VAL A 238 -12.82 37.86 -13.93
C VAL A 238 -12.68 36.81 -15.03
N ASP A 239 -12.06 35.70 -14.69
CA ASP A 239 -11.96 34.54 -15.55
C ASP A 239 -12.74 33.37 -14.92
N VAL A 240 -13.19 32.41 -15.74
CA VAL A 240 -14.00 31.26 -15.29
C VAL A 240 -13.42 29.98 -15.87
N ALA A 241 -13.17 29.04 -15.01
CA ALA A 241 -12.80 27.67 -15.37
C ALA A 241 -13.67 26.65 -14.64
N GLU A 242 -13.71 25.44 -15.14
CA GLU A 242 -14.42 24.31 -14.51
C GLU A 242 -13.45 23.20 -14.12
N VAL A 243 -13.72 22.57 -12.98
CA VAL A 243 -13.11 21.32 -12.55
C VAL A 243 -14.01 20.19 -12.98
N LYS A 244 -13.46 19.21 -13.71
CA LYS A 244 -14.17 18.01 -14.14
C LYS A 244 -13.34 16.77 -13.84
N ILE A 245 -13.99 15.65 -13.48
CA ILE A 245 -13.32 14.38 -13.17
C ILE A 245 -14.09 13.24 -13.83
N GLY A 246 -13.37 12.22 -14.32
CA GLY A 246 -13.97 11.04 -14.94
C GLY A 246 -12.94 10.08 -15.54
N ALA A 247 -13.40 9.08 -16.27
CA ALA A 247 -12.52 8.08 -16.88
C ALA A 247 -11.68 8.63 -18.05
N THR A 248 -12.16 9.62 -18.77
CA THR A 248 -11.46 10.32 -19.87
C THR A 248 -11.82 11.79 -19.88
N VAL A 249 -11.04 12.62 -20.59
CA VAL A 249 -11.32 14.05 -20.72
C VAL A 249 -12.73 14.31 -21.30
N GLU A 250 -13.18 13.48 -22.25
CA GLU A 250 -14.48 13.64 -22.91
C GLU A 250 -15.65 13.21 -22.03
N THR A 251 -15.42 12.27 -21.09
CA THR A 251 -16.45 11.74 -20.20
C THR A 251 -16.39 12.34 -18.80
N ALA A 252 -15.40 13.19 -18.53
CA ALA A 252 -15.24 13.86 -17.25
C ALA A 252 -16.49 14.67 -16.90
N GLN A 253 -17.01 14.45 -15.69
CA GLN A 253 -18.20 15.10 -15.18
C GLN A 253 -17.83 16.39 -14.46
N TYR A 254 -18.69 17.39 -14.57
CA TYR A 254 -18.57 18.65 -13.86
C TYR A 254 -18.62 18.45 -12.33
N LEU A 255 -17.67 19.07 -11.63
CA LEU A 255 -17.65 19.11 -10.16
C LEU A 255 -17.79 20.53 -9.61
N ALA A 256 -17.05 21.49 -10.14
CA ALA A 256 -17.03 22.85 -9.62
C ALA A 256 -16.77 23.89 -10.71
N THR A 257 -17.27 25.10 -10.48
CA THR A 257 -16.91 26.28 -11.26
C THR A 257 -16.02 27.20 -10.43
N MET A 258 -14.86 27.55 -10.97
CA MET A 258 -13.93 28.52 -10.42
C MET A 258 -14.16 29.86 -11.08
N THR A 259 -14.41 30.92 -10.29
CA THR A 259 -14.71 32.26 -10.80
C THR A 259 -13.97 33.30 -9.98
N ASP A 260 -12.84 33.79 -10.47
CA ASP A 260 -11.98 34.71 -9.75
C ASP A 260 -11.54 35.87 -10.59
N GLY A 261 -11.37 37.01 -9.90
CA GLY A 261 -10.76 38.19 -10.46
C GLY A 261 -9.23 38.17 -10.45
N ASN A 262 -8.61 39.26 -10.87
CA ASN A 262 -7.14 39.34 -10.96
C ASN A 262 -6.49 39.95 -9.69
N ALA A 263 -7.23 40.09 -8.58
CA ALA A 263 -6.69 40.66 -7.34
C ALA A 263 -6.08 39.60 -6.44
N GLU A 264 -6.77 38.47 -6.24
CA GLU A 264 -6.41 37.42 -5.28
C GLU A 264 -6.64 36.06 -5.91
N TRP A 265 -6.01 35.02 -5.34
CA TRP A 265 -6.26 33.63 -5.65
C TRP A 265 -7.50 33.15 -4.89
N GLY A 266 -8.38 32.41 -5.56
CA GLY A 266 -9.49 31.68 -4.97
C GLY A 266 -9.10 30.23 -4.72
N TYR A 267 -9.48 29.68 -3.58
CA TYR A 267 -9.26 28.27 -3.22
C TYR A 267 -10.52 27.44 -3.46
N TYR A 268 -10.35 26.33 -4.16
CA TYR A 268 -11.44 25.40 -4.50
C TYR A 268 -11.09 24.00 -4.05
N THR A 269 -12.04 23.30 -3.47
CA THR A 269 -11.89 21.93 -3.00
C THR A 269 -13.19 21.17 -3.13
N GLY A 270 -13.11 19.86 -3.16
CA GLY A 270 -14.26 18.95 -3.20
C GLY A 270 -13.82 17.49 -3.10
N SER A 271 -14.78 16.59 -3.02
CA SER A 271 -14.52 15.16 -2.98
C SER A 271 -14.96 14.48 -4.27
N TYR A 272 -14.33 13.35 -4.60
CA TYR A 272 -14.72 12.51 -5.72
C TYR A 272 -14.55 11.04 -5.35
N THR A 273 -15.61 10.25 -5.42
CA THR A 273 -15.54 8.79 -5.28
C THR A 273 -15.34 8.18 -6.66
N VAL A 274 -14.26 7.44 -6.82
CA VAL A 274 -13.92 6.75 -8.08
C VAL A 274 -14.95 5.65 -8.33
N PRO A 275 -15.69 5.70 -9.45
CA PRO A 275 -16.68 4.65 -9.74
C PRO A 275 -16.05 3.26 -9.84
N GLU A 276 -16.77 2.25 -9.38
CA GLU A 276 -16.39 0.86 -9.58
C GLU A 276 -16.11 0.55 -11.06
N GLY A 277 -14.98 -0.06 -11.34
CA GLY A 277 -14.54 -0.40 -12.69
C GLY A 277 -13.95 0.77 -13.51
N GLN A 278 -13.72 1.93 -12.91
CA GLN A 278 -12.99 3.03 -13.54
C GLN A 278 -11.48 2.82 -13.37
N GLU A 279 -10.82 2.30 -14.40
CA GLU A 279 -9.38 1.98 -14.38
C GLU A 279 -8.45 3.20 -14.46
N THR A 280 -8.92 4.31 -14.98
CA THR A 280 -8.19 5.58 -15.11
C THR A 280 -9.05 6.73 -14.64
N THR A 281 -8.49 7.66 -13.88
CA THR A 281 -9.17 8.89 -13.47
C THR A 281 -8.45 10.09 -14.04
N VAL A 282 -9.20 10.97 -14.71
CA VAL A 282 -8.68 12.19 -15.31
C VAL A 282 -9.23 13.39 -14.57
N PHE A 283 -8.36 14.25 -14.04
CA PHE A 283 -8.70 15.56 -13.52
C PHE A 283 -8.48 16.61 -14.58
N VAL A 284 -9.50 17.40 -14.86
CA VAL A 284 -9.54 18.36 -15.96
C VAL A 284 -9.88 19.75 -15.43
N PHE A 285 -9.07 20.73 -15.77
CA PHE A 285 -9.29 22.15 -15.53
C PHE A 285 -9.58 22.83 -16.89
N GLU A 286 -10.86 23.06 -17.19
CA GLU A 286 -11.29 23.59 -18.49
C GLU A 286 -11.57 25.08 -18.43
N SER A 287 -10.95 25.84 -19.30
CA SER A 287 -11.24 27.27 -19.46
C SER A 287 -12.61 27.49 -20.09
N ILE A 288 -13.50 28.20 -19.41
CA ILE A 288 -14.85 28.54 -19.86
C ILE A 288 -14.90 29.96 -20.44
N SER A 289 -14.33 30.91 -19.73
CA SER A 289 -14.23 32.29 -20.21
C SER A 289 -13.03 33.02 -19.63
N SER A 290 -12.55 34.01 -20.34
CA SER A 290 -11.50 34.91 -19.88
C SER A 290 -11.73 36.34 -20.34
N THR A 291 -11.52 37.28 -19.43
CA THR A 291 -11.64 38.72 -19.70
C THR A 291 -10.61 39.20 -20.73
N GLY A 292 -9.44 38.57 -20.80
CA GLY A 292 -8.36 38.93 -21.72
C GLY A 292 -8.49 38.38 -23.14
N GLY A 293 -9.43 37.46 -23.39
CA GLY A 293 -9.62 36.76 -24.66
C GLY A 293 -9.06 35.35 -24.72
N GLN A 294 -9.00 34.75 -25.92
CA GLN A 294 -8.79 33.31 -26.12
C GLN A 294 -7.41 32.78 -25.74
N SER A 295 -6.41 33.63 -25.64
CA SER A 295 -5.04 33.23 -25.22
C SER A 295 -4.65 33.90 -23.91
N TYR A 296 -5.60 34.19 -23.06
CA TYR A 296 -5.40 34.85 -21.78
C TYR A 296 -6.23 34.19 -20.70
N GLY A 297 -5.61 34.00 -19.54
CA GLY A 297 -6.34 33.78 -18.31
C GLY A 297 -6.59 32.36 -17.91
N ASN A 298 -7.23 32.28 -16.77
CA ASN A 298 -7.37 31.12 -15.93
C ASN A 298 -6.00 30.58 -15.44
N PHE A 299 -5.40 31.27 -14.48
CA PHE A 299 -4.26 30.79 -13.76
C PHE A 299 -4.70 29.70 -12.77
N ILE A 300 -3.92 28.61 -12.69
CA ILE A 300 -4.06 27.58 -11.68
C ILE A 300 -2.70 27.30 -11.01
N ASP A 301 -2.75 26.90 -9.76
CA ASP A 301 -1.58 26.61 -8.95
C ASP A 301 -1.94 25.63 -7.83
N ASN A 302 -0.96 24.93 -7.31
CA ASN A 302 -1.05 24.03 -6.16
C ASN A 302 -2.27 23.10 -6.25
N PHE A 303 -2.28 22.25 -7.31
CA PHE A 303 -3.26 21.17 -7.44
C PHE A 303 -2.83 19.99 -6.59
N GLU A 304 -3.70 19.61 -5.67
CA GLU A 304 -3.48 18.53 -4.72
C GLU A 304 -4.64 17.54 -4.75
N ILE A 305 -4.35 16.30 -4.42
CA ILE A 305 -5.33 15.25 -4.17
C ILE A 305 -4.89 14.51 -2.93
N GLU A 306 -5.84 14.26 -2.05
CA GLU A 306 -5.66 13.55 -0.80
C GLU A 306 -6.62 12.36 -0.76
N CYS A 307 -6.16 11.22 -0.25
CA CYS A 307 -7.01 10.03 -0.09
C CYS A 307 -7.82 10.13 1.19
N ASP A 308 -9.02 9.57 1.17
CA ASP A 308 -9.93 9.42 2.31
C ASP A 308 -10.18 7.91 2.44
N PHE A 309 -9.33 7.24 3.20
CA PHE A 309 -9.37 5.79 3.33
C PHE A 309 -10.45 5.28 4.29
N ASP A 310 -10.80 6.06 5.31
CA ASP A 310 -11.82 5.68 6.26
C ASP A 310 -13.23 6.10 5.81
N GLY A 311 -13.32 6.91 4.75
CA GLY A 311 -14.57 7.30 4.11
C GLY A 311 -15.42 8.27 4.94
N ASP A 312 -14.84 8.95 5.93
CA ASP A 312 -15.57 9.89 6.79
C ASP A 312 -15.78 11.28 6.15
N GLY A 313 -15.13 11.52 5.01
CA GLY A 313 -15.21 12.75 4.23
C GLY A 313 -14.11 13.77 4.56
N THR A 314 -13.17 13.39 5.41
CA THR A 314 -11.96 14.14 5.73
C THR A 314 -10.75 13.36 5.17
N PRO A 315 -9.80 13.98 4.47
CA PRO A 315 -8.61 13.25 4.00
C PRO A 315 -7.80 12.70 5.18
N ASP A 316 -7.26 11.49 5.04
CA ASP A 316 -6.47 10.82 6.07
C ASP A 316 -5.24 11.61 6.52
N ASP A 317 -4.69 12.45 5.67
CA ASP A 317 -3.57 13.34 5.99
C ASP A 317 -4.01 14.67 6.64
N SER A 318 -5.30 14.99 6.63
CA SER A 318 -5.89 16.20 7.21
C SER A 318 -6.92 15.95 8.32
N ASP A 319 -7.30 14.69 8.57
CA ASP A 319 -8.31 14.30 9.55
C ASP A 319 -7.78 14.35 10.99
N ASP A 320 -6.52 14.58 11.14
CA ASP A 320 -6.01 14.68 12.47
C ASP A 320 -6.46 15.99 13.10
N SER A 321 -7.45 15.90 13.98
CA SER A 321 -7.93 17.01 14.80
C SER A 321 -6.84 17.62 15.70
N ASP A 322 -5.62 17.13 15.57
CA ASP A 322 -4.42 17.70 16.15
C ASP A 322 -3.80 18.64 15.13
N ASP A 323 -4.14 19.91 15.21
CA ASP A 323 -3.54 21.07 14.55
C ASP A 323 -2.01 21.17 14.64
N ASN A 324 -1.31 20.06 14.66
CA ASN A 324 0.13 20.01 14.51
C ASN A 324 0.47 20.00 13.02
N GLY A 325 0.45 21.16 12.38
CA GLY A 325 0.88 21.40 11.01
C GLY A 325 2.34 21.02 10.70
N ASP A 326 2.76 19.87 11.21
CA ASP A 326 4.15 19.39 11.25
C ASP A 326 4.41 18.25 10.26
N ALA A 327 3.40 17.70 9.54
CA ALA A 327 3.64 16.68 8.53
C ALA A 327 4.36 17.27 7.30
N SER A 328 5.57 16.76 7.03
CA SER A 328 6.44 17.23 5.96
C SER A 328 6.72 16.17 4.90
N PHE A 329 6.51 14.90 5.25
CA PHE A 329 6.83 13.77 4.38
C PHE A 329 5.77 12.69 4.46
N THR A 330 5.36 12.19 3.30
CA THR A 330 4.52 11.02 3.16
C THR A 330 5.35 9.81 2.77
N SER A 331 5.07 8.66 3.37
CA SER A 331 5.61 7.36 2.97
C SER A 331 4.54 6.28 3.11
N TYR A 332 4.75 5.14 2.48
CA TYR A 332 3.75 4.07 2.39
C TYR A 332 4.29 2.78 3.01
N PHE A 333 3.37 1.96 3.52
CA PHE A 333 3.67 0.60 3.95
C PHE A 333 2.67 -0.40 3.31
N PRO A 334 3.15 -1.41 2.56
CA PRO A 334 4.52 -1.50 2.03
C PRO A 334 4.87 -0.27 1.20
N SER A 335 6.15 -0.02 0.95
CA SER A 335 6.59 1.14 0.15
C SER A 335 6.06 1.10 -1.29
N SER A 336 5.65 -0.06 -1.78
CA SER A 336 4.91 -0.26 -3.03
C SER A 336 4.08 -1.53 -2.93
N GLY A 337 2.91 -1.55 -3.56
CA GLY A 337 1.97 -2.66 -3.57
C GLY A 337 1.24 -2.84 -2.25
N LYS A 338 0.91 -4.07 -1.92
CA LYS A 338 0.28 -4.45 -0.65
C LYS A 338 1.00 -5.59 0.03
N GLN A 339 0.88 -5.63 1.35
CA GLN A 339 1.30 -6.76 2.16
C GLN A 339 0.14 -7.75 2.24
N VAL A 340 0.33 -8.96 1.77
CA VAL A 340 -0.60 -10.06 2.01
C VAL A 340 -0.02 -10.94 3.12
N LEU A 341 -0.83 -11.21 4.13
CA LEU A 341 -0.51 -12.10 5.24
C LEU A 341 -1.43 -13.31 5.18
N ALA A 342 -0.85 -14.50 5.23
CA ALA A 342 -1.58 -15.76 5.14
C ALA A 342 -1.22 -16.64 6.35
N PHE A 343 -2.25 -17.05 7.10
CA PHE A 343 -2.11 -17.74 8.39
C PHE A 343 -2.77 -19.12 8.39
N GLU A 344 -2.15 -20.01 9.17
CA GLU A 344 -2.72 -21.26 9.72
C GLU A 344 -3.09 -21.02 11.17
N ASP A 345 -4.28 -21.41 11.62
CA ASP A 345 -4.80 -21.08 12.95
C ASP A 345 -4.69 -22.22 13.99
N LEU A 346 -4.14 -23.37 13.61
CA LEU A 346 -4.00 -24.54 14.50
C LEU A 346 -2.75 -24.52 15.39
N TRP A 347 -1.89 -23.47 15.30
CA TRP A 347 -0.72 -23.37 16.17
C TRP A 347 -1.10 -23.67 17.64
N PRO A 348 -0.29 -24.43 18.43
CA PRO A 348 1.04 -24.98 18.11
C PRO A 348 1.05 -26.31 17.34
N SER A 349 -0.12 -26.89 17.04
CA SER A 349 -0.22 -28.09 16.20
C SER A 349 -0.13 -27.74 14.71
N LEU A 350 0.36 -28.69 13.89
CA LEU A 350 0.38 -28.51 12.44
C LEU A 350 -1.03 -28.34 11.88
N GLY A 351 -1.15 -27.38 10.95
CA GLY A 351 -2.28 -27.26 10.04
C GLY A 351 -2.13 -28.15 8.82
N ASP A 352 -2.91 -27.89 7.79
CA ASP A 352 -2.83 -28.60 6.50
C ASP A 352 -2.01 -27.82 5.45
N PHE A 353 -1.37 -26.72 5.87
CA PHE A 353 -0.44 -25.89 5.09
C PHE A 353 -1.04 -25.34 3.80
N ASP A 354 -2.30 -25.02 3.81
CA ASP A 354 -2.95 -24.33 2.70
C ASP A 354 -2.90 -22.80 2.85
N PHE A 355 -2.60 -22.30 4.08
CA PHE A 355 -2.45 -20.86 4.39
C PHE A 355 -3.67 -20.04 3.99
N ASN A 356 -4.85 -20.57 4.24
CA ASN A 356 -6.10 -19.97 3.86
C ASN A 356 -7.05 -19.72 5.04
N ASP A 357 -6.64 -20.11 6.28
CA ASP A 357 -7.47 -19.96 7.47
C ASP A 357 -7.86 -18.51 7.72
N VAL A 358 -6.87 -17.60 7.66
CA VAL A 358 -7.09 -16.15 7.60
C VAL A 358 -6.07 -15.53 6.64
N VAL A 359 -6.56 -14.86 5.61
CA VAL A 359 -5.72 -14.11 4.68
C VAL A 359 -6.11 -12.64 4.72
N LEU A 360 -5.13 -11.78 4.92
CA LEU A 360 -5.29 -10.34 5.06
C LEU A 360 -4.46 -9.61 4.00
N SER A 361 -4.98 -8.51 3.47
CA SER A 361 -4.18 -7.51 2.75
C SER A 361 -4.07 -6.24 3.59
N ASN A 362 -2.89 -5.66 3.65
CA ASN A 362 -2.60 -4.47 4.45
C ASN A 362 -1.85 -3.43 3.64
N GLN A 363 -2.28 -2.19 3.76
CA GLN A 363 -1.61 -0.99 3.26
C GLN A 363 -1.73 0.12 4.30
N ALA A 364 -0.73 1.01 4.38
CA ALA A 364 -0.82 2.20 5.20
C ALA A 364 -0.13 3.40 4.56
N ILE A 365 -0.71 4.59 4.76
CA ILE A 365 -0.08 5.89 4.52
C ILE A 365 0.53 6.34 5.84
N ILE A 366 1.76 6.82 5.80
CA ILE A 366 2.51 7.23 6.97
C ILE A 366 2.97 8.67 6.78
N LEU A 367 2.53 9.56 7.65
CA LEU A 367 2.97 10.94 7.69
C LEU A 367 4.10 11.12 8.70
N LYS A 368 5.10 11.90 8.33
CA LYS A 368 6.27 12.21 9.16
C LYS A 368 6.54 13.71 9.16
N ASN A 369 7.06 14.21 10.28
CA ASN A 369 7.49 15.59 10.37
C ASN A 369 8.86 15.85 9.68
N ALA A 370 9.34 17.08 9.73
CA ALA A 370 10.63 17.48 9.15
C ALA A 370 11.83 16.70 9.74
N ASP A 371 11.73 16.21 10.96
CA ASP A 371 12.74 15.41 11.65
C ASP A 371 12.64 13.90 11.35
N GLN A 372 11.75 13.50 10.44
CA GLN A 372 11.44 12.10 10.08
C GLN A 372 10.78 11.28 11.19
N GLU A 373 10.18 11.95 12.17
CA GLU A 373 9.41 11.32 13.23
C GLU A 373 7.97 11.07 12.76
N LEU A 374 7.35 10.01 13.27
CA LEU A 374 5.96 9.64 12.95
C LEU A 374 5.00 10.71 13.47
N VAL A 375 4.12 11.17 12.62
CA VAL A 375 2.98 12.03 12.95
C VAL A 375 1.71 11.18 12.99
N SER A 376 1.36 10.53 11.88
CA SER A 376 0.20 9.67 11.79
C SER A 376 0.41 8.49 10.84
N ALA A 377 -0.48 7.51 10.92
CA ALA A 377 -0.55 6.39 9.98
C ALA A 377 -2.02 6.01 9.75
N SER A 378 -2.45 6.02 8.49
CA SER A 378 -3.80 5.60 8.06
C SER A 378 -3.72 4.24 7.38
N PHE A 379 -4.59 3.32 7.78
CA PHE A 379 -4.54 1.92 7.39
C PHE A 379 -5.78 1.49 6.59
N LYS A 380 -5.52 0.65 5.60
CA LYS A 380 -6.51 -0.15 4.90
C LYS A 380 -6.16 -1.63 5.09
N VAL A 381 -6.97 -2.36 5.84
CA VAL A 381 -6.79 -3.80 6.08
C VAL A 381 -8.00 -4.55 5.56
N SER A 382 -7.78 -5.38 4.54
CA SER A 382 -8.84 -6.21 3.95
C SER A 382 -8.75 -7.63 4.49
N ILE A 383 -9.90 -8.21 4.86
CA ILE A 383 -10.04 -9.64 5.20
C ILE A 383 -10.34 -10.36 3.89
N ASP A 384 -9.29 -10.88 3.24
CA ASP A 384 -9.39 -11.43 1.90
C ASP A 384 -9.98 -12.85 1.90
N ALA A 385 -9.59 -13.70 2.86
CA ALA A 385 -10.12 -15.05 2.98
C ALA A 385 -10.27 -15.49 4.42
N ILE A 386 -11.29 -16.30 4.67
CA ILE A 386 -11.55 -17.00 5.92
C ILE A 386 -11.84 -18.47 5.58
N GLY A 387 -10.86 -19.35 5.85
CA GLY A 387 -10.95 -20.78 5.59
C GLY A 387 -11.24 -21.58 6.85
N ALA A 388 -10.87 -21.03 7.99
CA ALA A 388 -10.87 -21.70 9.27
C ALA A 388 -12.25 -22.15 9.78
N GLY A 389 -12.20 -23.22 10.58
CA GLY A 389 -13.33 -23.61 11.42
C GLY A 389 -13.34 -22.91 12.79
N LEU A 390 -12.25 -22.28 13.19
CA LEU A 390 -12.10 -21.55 14.43
C LEU A 390 -12.47 -20.07 14.25
N ASP A 391 -13.03 -19.48 15.31
CA ASP A 391 -13.31 -18.05 15.33
C ASP A 391 -11.99 -17.33 15.70
N ASN A 392 -11.48 -16.52 14.77
CA ASN A 392 -10.23 -15.78 14.92
C ASN A 392 -10.50 -14.27 15.01
N GLY A 393 -9.77 -13.58 15.87
CA GLY A 393 -9.66 -12.13 15.88
C GLY A 393 -8.38 -11.66 15.19
N ILE A 394 -8.28 -10.37 14.90
CA ILE A 394 -7.11 -9.72 14.30
C ILE A 394 -6.58 -8.67 15.27
N GLY A 395 -5.30 -8.79 15.60
CA GLY A 395 -4.57 -7.80 16.38
C GLY A 395 -3.43 -7.19 15.57
N MET A 396 -2.97 -6.04 16.00
CA MET A 396 -1.81 -5.35 15.43
C MET A 396 -0.87 -4.86 16.51
N MET A 397 0.43 -4.99 16.24
CA MET A 397 1.53 -4.36 16.95
C MET A 397 2.26 -3.43 15.98
N ILE A 398 2.86 -2.36 16.48
CA ILE A 398 3.75 -1.50 15.69
C ILE A 398 5.12 -1.52 16.35
N TYR A 399 6.17 -1.67 15.55
CA TYR A 399 7.54 -1.69 16.02
C TYR A 399 8.31 -0.48 15.48
N ASP A 400 9.18 0.08 16.33
CA ASP A 400 10.08 1.18 15.98
C ASP A 400 11.27 0.70 15.11
N GLU A 401 12.21 1.60 14.81
CA GLU A 401 13.40 1.29 14.03
C GLU A 401 14.40 0.34 14.73
N ASN A 402 14.30 0.17 16.04
CA ASN A 402 15.13 -0.74 16.83
C ASN A 402 14.51 -2.14 16.94
N GLY A 403 13.24 -2.28 16.52
CA GLY A 403 12.45 -3.50 16.68
C GLY A 403 11.77 -3.59 18.05
N ASP A 404 11.68 -2.49 18.78
CA ASP A 404 10.95 -2.41 20.04
C ASP A 404 9.48 -2.07 19.76
N ALA A 405 8.54 -2.73 20.46
CA ALA A 405 7.13 -2.48 20.30
C ALA A 405 6.75 -1.09 20.82
N ILE A 406 6.06 -0.30 20.00
CA ILE A 406 5.56 1.02 20.36
C ILE A 406 4.40 0.85 21.36
N SER A 407 4.50 1.54 22.49
CA SER A 407 3.43 1.54 23.50
C SER A 407 2.23 2.34 23.02
N VAL A 408 1.00 1.88 23.36
CA VAL A 408 -0.22 2.67 23.13
C VAL A 408 -0.21 4.04 23.82
N GLU A 409 0.64 4.27 24.83
CA GLU A 409 0.86 5.60 25.45
C GLU A 409 1.48 6.60 24.47
N ALA A 410 2.10 6.12 23.39
CA ALA A 410 2.63 6.95 22.32
C ALA A 410 1.59 7.21 21.21
N ILE A 411 0.37 6.74 21.36
CA ILE A 411 -0.77 7.01 20.47
C ILE A 411 -1.60 8.11 21.12
N SER A 412 -1.67 9.28 20.47
CA SER A 412 -2.48 10.41 20.94
C SER A 412 -3.94 10.28 20.51
N ALA A 413 -4.20 9.69 19.34
CA ALA A 413 -5.54 9.38 18.86
C ALA A 413 -5.57 8.06 18.06
N LEU A 414 -6.71 7.39 18.08
CA LEU A 414 -7.05 6.23 17.26
C LEU A 414 -8.50 6.39 16.82
N SER A 415 -8.76 6.30 15.53
CA SER A 415 -10.09 6.46 14.92
C SER A 415 -10.37 5.32 13.93
N GLY A 416 -11.63 5.20 13.48
CA GLY A 416 -12.05 4.18 12.52
C GLY A 416 -12.35 2.81 13.13
N ASP A 417 -12.07 1.73 12.38
CA ASP A 417 -12.47 0.35 12.69
C ASP A 417 -11.49 -0.39 13.62
N ALA A 418 -10.75 0.33 14.45
CA ALA A 418 -9.80 -0.27 15.40
C ALA A 418 -9.97 0.29 16.80
N SER A 419 -9.50 -0.44 17.80
CA SER A 419 -9.48 -0.03 19.21
C SER A 419 -8.18 -0.42 19.89
N LEU A 420 -7.78 0.33 20.93
CA LEU A 420 -6.65 -0.08 21.76
C LEU A 420 -6.99 -1.39 22.48
N ASP A 421 -6.01 -2.30 22.54
CA ASP A 421 -6.17 -3.56 23.27
C ASP A 421 -6.20 -3.28 24.78
N PRO A 422 -7.31 -3.57 25.49
CA PRO A 422 -7.42 -3.27 26.92
C PRO A 422 -6.47 -4.11 27.79
N ASP A 423 -5.99 -5.24 27.26
CA ASP A 423 -5.18 -6.21 27.99
C ASP A 423 -3.70 -6.16 27.62
N ASN A 424 -3.35 -5.48 26.52
CA ASN A 424 -1.99 -5.36 26.00
C ASN A 424 -1.61 -3.88 25.77
N SER A 425 -0.68 -3.37 26.55
CA SER A 425 -0.23 -1.96 26.48
C SER A 425 0.48 -1.57 25.17
N ASN A 426 0.68 -2.49 24.26
CA ASN A 426 1.31 -2.25 22.96
C ASN A 426 0.43 -2.74 21.79
N GLY A 427 -0.80 -3.15 22.08
CA GLY A 427 -1.69 -3.81 21.13
C GLY A 427 -2.82 -2.92 20.63
N ILE A 428 -3.22 -3.18 19.41
CA ILE A 428 -4.40 -2.63 18.76
C ILE A 428 -5.25 -3.81 18.29
N ILE A 429 -6.56 -3.77 18.51
CA ILE A 429 -7.51 -4.78 18.05
C ILE A 429 -8.28 -4.20 16.86
N LEU A 430 -8.25 -4.90 15.74
CA LEU A 430 -9.02 -4.57 14.55
C LEU A 430 -10.39 -5.24 14.60
N THR A 431 -10.43 -6.50 14.99
CA THR A 431 -11.68 -7.23 15.27
C THR A 431 -11.43 -8.36 16.25
N ASP A 432 -12.39 -8.64 17.11
CA ASP A 432 -12.36 -9.81 18.01
C ASP A 432 -12.81 -11.09 17.30
N ASP A 433 -13.49 -10.98 16.17
CA ASP A 433 -14.03 -12.12 15.42
C ASP A 433 -14.20 -11.74 13.94
N VAL A 434 -13.39 -12.35 13.07
CA VAL A 434 -13.45 -12.12 11.61
C VAL A 434 -14.81 -12.48 11.02
N PHE A 435 -15.51 -13.48 11.54
CA PHE A 435 -16.84 -13.85 11.08
C PHE A 435 -17.93 -12.86 11.51
N ALA A 436 -17.73 -12.12 12.60
CA ALA A 436 -18.67 -11.09 13.02
C ALA A 436 -18.49 -9.80 12.23
N THR A 437 -17.28 -9.54 11.77
CA THR A 437 -16.92 -8.39 10.92
C THR A 437 -17.49 -8.59 9.51
N THR A 438 -17.36 -9.79 8.96
CA THR A 438 -17.98 -10.17 7.69
C THR A 438 -19.46 -10.49 7.92
N GLN A 439 -20.37 -9.75 7.31
CA GLN A 439 -21.82 -9.87 7.57
C GLN A 439 -22.41 -11.27 7.27
N ASP A 440 -21.75 -12.06 6.45
CA ASP A 440 -22.07 -13.45 6.17
C ASP A 440 -20.87 -14.33 6.52
N ARG A 441 -21.08 -15.32 7.38
CA ARG A 441 -20.08 -16.39 7.62
C ARG A 441 -19.79 -17.09 6.31
N TYR A 442 -18.80 -16.63 5.56
CA TYR A 442 -18.39 -17.29 4.34
C TYR A 442 -16.99 -17.86 4.49
N GLN A 443 -16.88 -19.11 4.14
CA GLN A 443 -15.60 -19.70 3.80
C GLN A 443 -15.46 -19.56 2.28
N ASN A 444 -14.59 -18.69 1.84
CA ASN A 444 -14.43 -18.37 0.42
C ASN A 444 -13.33 -19.19 -0.27
N ASN A 445 -12.80 -20.19 0.40
CA ASN A 445 -11.71 -21.05 -0.04
C ASN A 445 -12.15 -22.42 -0.57
N GLY A 446 -13.46 -22.68 -0.65
CA GLY A 446 -13.99 -23.96 -1.13
C GLY A 446 -14.27 -24.00 -2.64
N VAL A 447 -14.32 -25.20 -3.24
CA VAL A 447 -14.76 -25.39 -4.63
C VAL A 447 -16.20 -24.91 -4.78
N GLY A 448 -16.42 -23.91 -5.63
CA GLY A 448 -17.73 -23.31 -5.83
C GLY A 448 -18.14 -22.30 -4.77
N ALA A 449 -17.20 -21.84 -3.93
CA ALA A 449 -17.43 -20.72 -3.05
C ALA A 449 -17.85 -19.49 -3.85
N THR A 450 -18.90 -18.81 -3.40
CA THR A 450 -19.28 -17.51 -3.95
C THR A 450 -18.29 -16.48 -3.41
N THR A 451 -17.62 -15.79 -4.32
CA THR A 451 -16.74 -14.69 -3.95
C THR A 451 -17.58 -13.46 -3.68
N ASP A 452 -17.85 -13.17 -2.41
CA ASP A 452 -18.25 -11.84 -2.02
C ASP A 452 -17.00 -10.93 -1.96
N SER A 453 -17.19 -9.63 -2.06
CA SER A 453 -16.06 -8.70 -1.94
C SER A 453 -15.42 -8.84 -0.56
N PRO A 454 -14.09 -8.79 -0.45
CA PRO A 454 -13.41 -8.73 0.83
C PRO A 454 -13.93 -7.59 1.69
N ASP A 455 -14.12 -7.84 2.99
CA ASP A 455 -14.46 -6.78 3.93
C ASP A 455 -13.20 -6.02 4.30
N THR A 456 -13.28 -4.69 4.32
CA THR A 456 -12.14 -3.81 4.54
C THR A 456 -12.36 -2.97 5.78
N LEU A 457 -11.35 -2.92 6.63
CA LEU A 457 -11.27 -2.12 7.85
C LEU A 457 -10.39 -0.91 7.57
N TYR A 458 -10.86 0.26 7.96
CA TYR A 458 -10.15 1.53 7.83
C TYR A 458 -9.96 2.15 9.20
N PHE A 459 -8.76 2.57 9.51
CA PHE A 459 -8.46 3.24 10.77
C PHE A 459 -7.21 4.10 10.67
N SER A 460 -7.13 5.10 11.53
CA SER A 460 -5.99 6.02 11.61
C SER A 460 -5.44 6.13 13.02
N ILE A 461 -4.14 6.29 13.12
CA ILE A 461 -3.37 6.44 14.35
C ILE A 461 -2.62 7.74 14.30
N THR A 462 -2.75 8.57 15.34
CA THR A 462 -1.89 9.73 15.56
C THR A 462 -0.89 9.42 16.66
N PHE A 463 0.36 9.75 16.43
CA PHE A 463 1.44 9.49 17.37
C PHE A 463 1.80 10.75 18.19
N THR A 464 2.34 10.53 19.40
CA THR A 464 3.06 11.57 20.13
C THR A 464 4.45 11.75 19.50
N ALA A 465 5.03 12.96 19.59
CA ALA A 465 6.31 13.29 18.98
C ALA A 465 7.47 12.38 19.44
N GLY A 466 8.49 12.25 18.60
CA GLY A 466 9.77 11.59 18.90
C GLY A 466 9.88 10.12 18.53
N LEU A 467 8.94 9.58 17.73
CA LEU A 467 9.00 8.20 17.25
C LEU A 467 9.65 8.12 15.86
N ALA A 468 10.60 7.20 15.69
CA ALA A 468 11.23 6.93 14.42
C ALA A 468 11.07 5.45 14.04
N GLY A 469 10.85 5.19 12.74
CA GLY A 469 10.62 3.84 12.24
C GLY A 469 9.18 3.37 12.43
N PHE A 470 8.70 2.57 11.46
CA PHE A 470 7.34 2.08 11.43
C PHE A 470 7.32 0.70 10.79
N THR A 471 6.99 -0.32 11.57
CA THR A 471 6.83 -1.68 11.08
C THR A 471 5.57 -2.27 11.71
N PRO A 472 4.43 -2.25 11.01
CA PRO A 472 3.21 -2.88 11.50
C PRO A 472 3.31 -4.40 11.37
N GLU A 473 2.84 -5.08 12.38
CA GLU A 473 2.62 -6.51 12.40
C GLU A 473 1.18 -6.82 12.72
N LEU A 474 0.46 -7.39 11.76
CA LEU A 474 -0.84 -7.99 12.00
C LEU A 474 -0.64 -9.46 12.39
N TYR A 475 -1.40 -9.89 13.37
CA TYR A 475 -1.42 -11.27 13.87
C TYR A 475 -2.86 -11.71 14.12
N ILE A 476 -3.09 -13.01 14.20
CA ILE A 476 -4.40 -13.55 14.54
C ILE A 476 -4.39 -14.13 15.96
N PHE A 477 -5.56 -14.18 16.57
CA PHE A 477 -5.74 -14.81 17.88
C PHE A 477 -7.10 -15.52 17.93
N ARG A 478 -7.25 -16.53 18.78
CA ARG A 478 -8.55 -17.17 18.97
C ARG A 478 -9.52 -16.27 19.72
N SER A 479 -10.69 -16.01 19.15
CA SER A 479 -11.71 -15.14 19.75
C SER A 479 -12.13 -15.60 21.16
N ALA A 480 -12.18 -16.91 21.40
CA ALA A 480 -12.54 -17.48 22.70
C ALA A 480 -11.38 -17.51 23.71
N GLU A 481 -10.13 -17.33 23.26
CA GLU A 481 -8.92 -17.46 24.07
C GLU A 481 -7.85 -16.47 23.62
N ARG A 482 -7.99 -15.21 24.02
CA ARG A 482 -7.17 -14.09 23.56
C ARG A 482 -5.66 -14.30 23.67
N SER A 483 -5.21 -15.11 24.64
CA SER A 483 -3.80 -15.46 24.81
C SER A 483 -3.26 -16.48 23.82
N HIS A 484 -4.11 -17.08 22.99
CA HIS A 484 -3.72 -18.02 21.95
C HIS A 484 -3.54 -17.27 20.63
N GLU A 485 -2.33 -16.78 20.40
CA GLU A 485 -1.95 -15.92 19.28
C GLU A 485 -1.12 -16.68 18.25
N VAL A 486 -1.21 -16.27 16.98
CA VAL A 486 -0.36 -16.75 15.89
C VAL A 486 0.29 -15.55 15.20
N HIS A 487 1.61 -15.50 15.26
CA HIS A 487 2.43 -14.47 14.66
C HIS A 487 3.31 -15.04 13.55
N ARG A 488 3.85 -14.14 12.72
CA ARG A 488 4.95 -14.53 11.84
C ARG A 488 6.20 -14.82 12.66
N SER A 489 6.99 -15.82 12.25
CA SER A 489 8.14 -16.33 13.03
C SER A 489 9.25 -15.32 13.33
N ILE A 490 9.20 -14.12 12.73
CA ILE A 490 10.16 -13.02 12.98
C ILE A 490 9.73 -12.07 14.10
N PHE A 491 8.49 -12.22 14.60
CA PHE A 491 7.96 -11.41 15.70
C PHE A 491 7.73 -12.26 16.93
N PRO A 492 7.90 -11.73 18.13
CA PRO A 492 7.51 -12.37 19.36
C PRO A 492 5.98 -12.34 19.50
N GLY A 493 5.43 -13.20 20.36
CA GLY A 493 4.06 -13.05 20.84
C GLY A 493 3.91 -11.76 21.66
N THR A 494 2.67 -11.32 21.87
CA THR A 494 2.39 -10.17 22.74
C THR A 494 2.64 -10.50 24.23
N ALA A 495 2.59 -9.47 25.07
CA ALA A 495 2.79 -9.64 26.52
C ALA A 495 1.69 -10.49 27.20
N ILE A 496 0.55 -10.69 26.55
CA ILE A 496 -0.57 -11.49 27.08
C ILE A 496 -0.66 -12.89 26.47
N MET A 497 0.20 -13.20 25.50
CA MET A 497 0.27 -14.51 24.90
C MET A 497 0.63 -15.59 25.94
N ASP A 498 0.04 -16.77 25.84
CA ASP A 498 0.43 -17.92 26.68
C ASP A 498 1.75 -18.54 26.19
N GLU A 499 2.87 -18.08 26.78
CA GLU A 499 4.21 -18.58 26.45
C GLU A 499 4.39 -20.09 26.72
N ASN A 500 3.50 -20.74 27.50
CA ASN A 500 3.58 -22.18 27.73
C ASN A 500 3.22 -23.00 26.49
N LEU A 501 2.62 -22.39 25.48
CA LEU A 501 2.33 -23.02 24.19
C LEU A 501 3.58 -23.19 23.32
N PHE A 502 4.62 -22.36 23.54
CA PHE A 502 5.89 -22.54 22.82
C PHE A 502 6.58 -23.86 23.19
N ASN A 503 7.20 -24.49 22.21
CA ASN A 503 7.86 -25.79 22.30
C ASN A 503 6.90 -26.91 22.75
N THR A 504 5.62 -26.77 22.44
CA THR A 504 4.61 -27.83 22.59
C THR A 504 4.14 -28.31 21.23
N ASP A 505 3.57 -29.52 21.18
CA ASP A 505 3.12 -30.14 19.94
C ASP A 505 4.20 -30.09 18.83
N ASP A 506 3.95 -29.35 17.76
CA ASP A 506 4.85 -29.25 16.61
C ASP A 506 5.67 -27.94 16.60
N ASP A 507 5.38 -27.01 17.51
CA ASP A 507 6.14 -25.77 17.62
C ASP A 507 7.55 -26.00 18.20
N ASN A 508 8.54 -25.35 17.61
CA ASN A 508 9.94 -25.34 18.07
C ASN A 508 10.37 -23.93 18.55
N GLY A 509 9.43 -23.15 19.05
CA GLY A 509 9.59 -21.76 19.45
C GLY A 509 9.45 -20.79 18.28
N ASN A 510 8.99 -19.58 18.58
CA ASN A 510 8.81 -18.50 17.61
C ASN A 510 7.94 -18.86 16.40
N PHE A 511 6.82 -19.54 16.61
CA PHE A 511 5.83 -19.85 15.57
C PHE A 511 6.42 -20.56 14.34
N LYS A 512 7.31 -21.50 14.58
CA LYS A 512 7.90 -22.36 13.55
C LYS A 512 8.19 -23.76 14.05
N THR A 513 8.11 -24.73 13.13
CA THR A 513 8.44 -26.12 13.42
C THR A 513 9.96 -26.33 13.53
N ILE A 514 10.38 -27.54 13.95
CA ILE A 514 11.79 -27.94 13.96
C ILE A 514 12.44 -27.89 12.57
N THR A 515 11.64 -28.02 11.51
CA THR A 515 12.07 -27.90 10.10
C THR A 515 11.89 -26.49 9.55
N ASN A 516 11.60 -25.53 10.43
CA ASN A 516 11.37 -24.11 10.13
C ASN A 516 10.14 -23.83 9.26
N LEU A 517 9.09 -24.68 9.28
CA LEU A 517 7.81 -24.36 8.64
C LEU A 517 7.04 -23.35 9.49
N PRO A 518 6.41 -22.34 8.91
CA PRO A 518 5.74 -21.28 9.63
C PRO A 518 4.24 -21.56 9.82
N TRP A 519 3.58 -20.82 10.71
CA TRP A 519 2.12 -20.68 10.77
C TRP A 519 1.62 -19.36 10.17
N GLY A 520 2.53 -18.48 9.81
CA GLY A 520 2.21 -17.22 9.12
C GLY A 520 3.29 -16.83 8.14
N MET A 521 2.91 -16.43 6.94
CA MET A 521 3.83 -15.95 5.91
C MET A 521 3.37 -14.63 5.31
N GLU A 522 4.27 -13.98 4.58
CA GLU A 522 4.06 -12.68 3.99
C GLU A 522 4.41 -12.67 2.51
N ILE A 523 3.52 -12.05 1.73
CA ILE A 523 3.71 -11.81 0.31
C ILE A 523 3.60 -10.30 0.09
N ILE A 524 4.63 -9.68 -0.48
CA ILE A 524 4.58 -8.28 -0.93
C ILE A 524 4.37 -8.30 -2.43
N THR A 525 3.27 -7.71 -2.90
CA THR A 525 2.85 -7.79 -4.31
C THR A 525 2.00 -6.59 -4.73
N ASP A 526 2.11 -6.19 -5.99
CA ASP A 526 1.19 -5.24 -6.62
C ASP A 526 -0.09 -5.93 -7.12
N GLY A 527 -0.07 -7.27 -7.20
CA GLY A 527 -1.19 -8.09 -7.67
C GLY A 527 -2.05 -8.68 -6.56
N HIS A 528 -2.80 -9.72 -6.89
CA HIS A 528 -3.65 -10.47 -5.99
C HIS A 528 -3.05 -11.84 -5.68
N PHE A 529 -3.06 -12.21 -4.39
CA PHE A 529 -2.74 -13.57 -3.98
C PHE A 529 -4.00 -14.44 -4.16
N LYS A 530 -3.92 -15.46 -5.01
CA LYS A 530 -5.00 -16.45 -5.16
C LYS A 530 -4.90 -17.45 -4.03
N VAL A 531 -5.97 -17.61 -3.29
CA VAL A 531 -5.98 -18.41 -2.07
C VAL A 531 -6.06 -19.91 -2.41
N PRO A 532 -5.21 -20.79 -1.84
CA PRO A 532 -5.37 -22.23 -2.02
C PRO A 532 -6.75 -22.72 -1.57
N ILE A 533 -7.29 -23.70 -2.28
CA ILE A 533 -8.54 -24.36 -1.89
C ILE A 533 -8.28 -25.16 -0.60
N GLU A 534 -9.25 -25.14 0.31
CA GLU A 534 -9.27 -25.88 1.58
C GLU A 534 -8.65 -27.28 1.46
N ARG A 535 -7.67 -27.57 2.31
CA ARG A 535 -6.87 -28.81 2.35
C ARG A 535 -5.99 -29.08 1.14
N ILE A 536 -5.72 -28.07 0.35
CA ILE A 536 -4.74 -28.15 -0.73
C ILE A 536 -3.46 -27.45 -0.26
N GLU A 537 -2.46 -28.23 0.17
CA GLU A 537 -1.17 -27.67 0.57
C GLU A 537 -0.63 -26.66 -0.45
N ILE A 538 -0.10 -25.54 0.03
CA ILE A 538 0.41 -24.45 -0.81
C ILE A 538 1.46 -24.91 -1.82
N ILE A 539 2.28 -25.90 -1.45
CA ILE A 539 3.28 -26.52 -2.33
C ILE A 539 2.65 -27.24 -3.54
N SER A 540 1.39 -27.67 -3.40
CA SER A 540 0.60 -28.25 -4.48
C SER A 540 -0.13 -27.21 -5.31
N ALA A 541 -0.61 -26.12 -4.67
CA ALA A 541 -1.29 -25.01 -5.32
C ALA A 541 -0.32 -24.16 -6.13
N TYR A 542 0.93 -24.04 -5.65
CA TYR A 542 1.98 -23.21 -6.26
C TYR A 542 3.24 -24.05 -6.57
N PRO A 543 3.40 -24.55 -7.79
CA PRO A 543 4.50 -25.44 -8.15
C PRO A 543 5.92 -24.88 -7.95
N GLN A 544 6.07 -23.56 -7.88
CA GLN A 544 7.35 -22.87 -7.67
C GLN A 544 7.68 -22.63 -6.19
N PHE A 545 6.72 -22.82 -5.28
CA PHE A 545 6.86 -22.54 -3.86
C PHE A 545 8.00 -23.33 -3.20
N GLU A 546 8.13 -24.62 -3.49
CA GLU A 546 9.19 -25.48 -2.95
C GLU A 546 10.60 -24.93 -3.23
N ALA A 547 10.86 -24.55 -4.47
CA ALA A 547 12.15 -24.01 -4.86
C ALA A 547 12.45 -22.65 -4.18
N TRP A 548 11.42 -21.80 -4.06
CA TRP A 548 11.53 -20.55 -3.31
C TRP A 548 11.86 -20.80 -1.84
N ALA A 549 11.10 -21.63 -1.15
CA ALA A 549 11.27 -21.88 0.27
C ALA A 549 12.62 -22.53 0.58
N THR A 550 13.01 -23.57 -0.18
CA THR A 550 14.28 -24.31 0.04
C THR A 550 15.52 -23.54 -0.35
N SER A 551 15.41 -22.57 -1.26
CA SER A 551 16.52 -21.68 -1.64
C SER A 551 16.71 -20.48 -0.71
N GLY A 552 15.91 -20.36 0.36
CA GLY A 552 15.91 -19.16 1.21
C GLY A 552 15.39 -17.91 0.51
N GLY A 553 14.42 -18.06 -0.41
CA GLY A 553 13.77 -16.96 -1.12
C GLY A 553 14.50 -16.44 -2.34
N THR A 554 15.57 -17.12 -2.79
CA THR A 554 16.39 -16.66 -3.93
C THR A 554 15.92 -17.18 -5.29
N GLU A 555 15.36 -18.40 -5.33
CA GLU A 555 14.77 -18.98 -6.53
C GLU A 555 13.26 -18.69 -6.56
N ASN A 556 12.72 -18.36 -7.72
CA ASN A 556 11.29 -18.06 -7.93
C ASN A 556 10.71 -17.07 -6.89
N PRO A 557 11.29 -15.89 -6.70
CA PRO A 557 10.83 -14.94 -5.68
C PRO A 557 9.38 -14.48 -5.88
N THR A 558 8.83 -14.70 -7.06
CA THR A 558 7.46 -14.38 -7.48
C THR A 558 6.59 -15.63 -7.64
N TRP A 559 6.87 -16.69 -6.89
CA TRP A 559 6.19 -17.98 -6.96
C TRP A 559 4.66 -17.87 -6.91
N TYR A 560 4.13 -16.87 -6.23
CA TYR A 560 2.70 -16.59 -6.06
C TYR A 560 2.01 -16.15 -7.36
N ASN A 561 2.75 -15.75 -8.41
CA ASN A 561 2.21 -15.46 -9.74
C ASN A 561 2.03 -16.72 -10.61
N ALA A 562 2.43 -17.90 -10.13
CA ALA A 562 2.42 -19.15 -10.90
C ALA A 562 1.54 -20.23 -10.24
N ALA A 563 0.28 -19.87 -9.97
CA ALA A 563 -0.68 -20.78 -9.38
C ALA A 563 -1.14 -21.88 -10.33
N ASP A 564 -1.46 -23.06 -9.78
CA ASP A 564 -2.30 -24.05 -10.46
C ASP A 564 -3.77 -23.61 -10.30
N GLU A 565 -4.34 -23.01 -11.34
CA GLU A 565 -5.68 -22.43 -11.36
C GLU A 565 -6.80 -23.43 -10.96
N THR A 566 -6.51 -24.72 -10.92
CA THR A 566 -7.48 -25.73 -10.47
C THR A 566 -7.45 -25.96 -8.96
N LYS A 567 -6.49 -25.36 -8.27
CA LYS A 567 -6.21 -25.56 -6.84
C LYS A 567 -6.25 -24.27 -6.02
N VAL A 568 -6.59 -23.17 -6.64
CA VAL A 568 -6.70 -21.86 -6.00
C VAL A 568 -8.06 -21.23 -6.27
N VAL A 569 -8.45 -20.31 -5.44
CA VAL A 569 -9.61 -19.44 -5.61
C VAL A 569 -9.10 -18.01 -5.80
N ASP A 570 -9.55 -17.37 -6.87
CA ASP A 570 -9.36 -15.94 -7.07
C ASP A 570 -10.58 -15.22 -6.49
N ILE A 571 -10.40 -14.72 -5.26
CA ILE A 571 -11.47 -14.04 -4.51
C ILE A 571 -11.81 -12.65 -5.07
N PHE A 572 -10.96 -12.10 -5.93
CA PHE A 572 -11.16 -10.81 -6.57
C PHE A 572 -11.71 -10.92 -8.00
N ALA A 573 -11.74 -12.13 -8.58
CA ALA A 573 -12.34 -12.36 -9.89
C ALA A 573 -13.87 -12.33 -9.76
N LYS A 574 -14.49 -11.25 -10.17
CA LYS A 574 -15.95 -11.11 -10.29
C LYS A 574 -16.43 -11.41 -11.71
#